data_2c2708196c7c4af8e039cb3c172cc3ca
#
_entry.id   2c2708196c7c4af8e039cb3c172cc3ca
#
_cell.length_a   1.000
_cell.length_b   1.000
_cell.length_c   1.000
_cell.angle_alpha   90.00
_cell.angle_beta   90.00
_cell.angle_gamma   90.00
#
_symmetry.space_group_name_H-M   'P 1'
#
loop_
_entity.id
_entity.type
_entity.pdbx_description
1 polymer ?
#
loop_
_entity_poly.entity_id
_entity_poly.type
_entity_poly.pdbx_seq_one_letter_code
_entity_poly.pdbx_strand_id
1 'polypeptide(L)'
;MKRVAYEEMVAQFTRVLEKHGFTPADAKDAAVIFAQNSLSGVYSHGLNRFPRVVSYLEKGEIDPLARAECISRMGSMERWDGHRGFGPLNAQRAMERACALAKENGVGIVALGNNNHWMRGGTYGWLAAEKGCIGICWSNTAPNMPAWGAKDCRIGNNPLILAVPRSDGQHVMVDCALSQFSYGKLESTRLAGRQLPVPGGCDEDGQLTTDPAAIEKSGRALPIGYWKGSGLSILLDLIATLLSGGNAVHTIGTFGDEIGLTQIMIAIDPTKFGTVEENDAVINVILAEIKASTPARPDGEVRWPGEGMLRTIKENRELGVPVVEEIWESVLKM
;
A
#
# COMPACT_ATOMS: atom_id res chain seq x y z
N MET A 1 8.10 -13.30 21.12
CA MET A 1 6.97 -12.93 20.24
C MET A 1 6.51 -14.18 19.54
N LYS A 2 5.22 -14.49 19.58
CA LYS A 2 4.62 -15.64 18.91
C LYS A 2 4.83 -15.53 17.40
N ARG A 3 5.10 -16.66 16.74
CA ARG A 3 5.20 -16.73 15.27
C ARG A 3 4.20 -17.75 14.74
N VAL A 4 3.65 -17.50 13.56
CA VAL A 4 2.63 -18.32 12.90
C VAL A 4 3.12 -18.67 11.50
N ALA A 5 2.93 -19.90 11.07
CA ALA A 5 3.27 -20.32 9.73
C ALA A 5 2.43 -19.55 8.69
N TYR A 6 3.04 -19.23 7.56
CA TYR A 6 2.35 -18.50 6.49
C TYR A 6 1.09 -19.23 6.01
N GLU A 7 1.18 -20.53 5.84
CA GLU A 7 0.09 -21.39 5.37
C GLU A 7 -1.07 -21.45 6.37
N GLU A 8 -0.76 -21.46 7.68
CA GLU A 8 -1.77 -21.39 8.73
C GLU A 8 -2.48 -20.03 8.71
N MET A 9 -1.74 -18.95 8.51
CA MET A 9 -2.31 -17.60 8.39
C MET A 9 -3.26 -17.52 7.19
N VAL A 10 -2.86 -18.02 6.02
CA VAL A 10 -3.72 -18.10 4.84
C VAL A 10 -4.98 -18.91 5.13
N ALA A 11 -4.86 -20.08 5.75
CA ALA A 11 -5.99 -20.95 6.05
C ALA A 11 -7.01 -20.25 6.97
N GLN A 12 -6.56 -19.57 8.03
CA GLN A 12 -7.45 -18.90 8.96
C GLN A 12 -8.13 -17.66 8.32
N PHE A 13 -7.41 -16.87 7.55
CA PHE A 13 -8.02 -15.75 6.82
C PHE A 13 -9.05 -16.24 5.80
N THR A 14 -8.76 -17.31 5.05
CA THR A 14 -9.71 -17.90 4.11
C THR A 14 -10.99 -18.31 4.81
N ARG A 15 -10.88 -19.08 5.92
CA ARG A 15 -12.03 -19.52 6.72
C ARG A 15 -12.93 -18.36 7.16
N VAL A 16 -12.31 -17.26 7.65
CA VAL A 16 -13.06 -16.09 8.10
C VAL A 16 -13.75 -15.39 6.94
N LEU A 17 -13.06 -15.22 5.79
CA LEU A 17 -13.63 -14.54 4.64
C LEU A 17 -14.78 -15.36 4.00
N GLU A 18 -14.67 -16.68 3.91
CA GLU A 18 -15.76 -17.56 3.46
C GLU A 18 -17.01 -17.40 4.35
N LYS A 19 -16.82 -17.35 5.68
CA LYS A 19 -17.91 -17.10 6.64
C LYS A 19 -18.59 -15.75 6.41
N HIS A 20 -17.89 -14.76 5.83
CA HIS A 20 -18.41 -13.42 5.52
C HIS A 20 -18.85 -13.26 4.06
N GLY A 21 -19.15 -14.34 3.37
CA GLY A 21 -19.83 -14.33 2.07
C GLY A 21 -18.95 -14.26 0.83
N PHE A 22 -17.62 -14.37 0.98
CA PHE A 22 -16.74 -14.51 -0.18
C PHE A 22 -16.93 -15.88 -0.86
N THR A 23 -16.75 -15.92 -2.19
CA THR A 23 -16.56 -17.20 -2.86
C THR A 23 -15.27 -17.88 -2.38
N PRO A 24 -15.15 -19.23 -2.41
CA PRO A 24 -13.93 -19.90 -1.98
C PRO A 24 -12.66 -19.41 -2.71
N ALA A 25 -12.77 -19.09 -4.01
CA ALA A 25 -11.65 -18.56 -4.79
C ALA A 25 -11.26 -17.15 -4.31
N ASP A 26 -12.21 -16.22 -4.23
CA ASP A 26 -11.94 -14.85 -3.78
C ASP A 26 -11.48 -14.80 -2.30
N ALA A 27 -12.02 -15.67 -1.44
CA ALA A 27 -11.58 -15.80 -0.05
C ALA A 27 -10.11 -16.19 0.05
N LYS A 28 -9.68 -17.19 -0.75
CA LYS A 28 -8.29 -17.63 -0.80
C LYS A 28 -7.37 -16.54 -1.34
N ASP A 29 -7.72 -15.90 -2.44
CA ASP A 29 -6.91 -14.83 -3.05
C ASP A 29 -6.77 -13.63 -2.09
N ALA A 30 -7.86 -13.22 -1.46
CA ALA A 30 -7.84 -12.17 -0.43
C ALA A 30 -6.98 -12.56 0.78
N ALA A 31 -7.11 -13.79 1.28
CA ALA A 31 -6.31 -14.32 2.38
C ALA A 31 -4.81 -14.31 2.06
N VAL A 32 -4.44 -14.69 0.84
CA VAL A 32 -3.05 -14.62 0.35
C VAL A 32 -2.52 -13.20 0.39
N ILE A 33 -3.29 -12.19 -0.02
CA ILE A 33 -2.87 -10.78 0.04
C ILE A 33 -2.56 -10.34 1.48
N PHE A 34 -3.44 -10.63 2.45
CA PHE A 34 -3.18 -10.29 3.86
C PHE A 34 -1.98 -11.03 4.46
N ALA A 35 -1.88 -12.31 4.18
CA ALA A 35 -0.76 -13.12 4.66
C ALA A 35 0.57 -12.67 4.03
N GLN A 36 0.59 -12.35 2.73
CA GLN A 36 1.77 -11.86 2.03
C GLN A 36 2.22 -10.48 2.54
N ASN A 37 1.27 -9.60 2.90
CA ASN A 37 1.59 -8.32 3.54
C ASN A 37 2.26 -8.52 4.89
N SER A 38 1.76 -9.47 5.70
CA SER A 38 2.37 -9.84 6.98
C SER A 38 3.74 -10.49 6.79
N LEU A 39 3.88 -11.40 5.83
CA LEU A 39 5.13 -12.06 5.47
C LEU A 39 6.21 -11.04 5.07
N SER A 40 5.81 -9.99 4.36
CA SER A 40 6.69 -8.90 3.92
C SER A 40 7.04 -7.90 5.02
N GLY A 41 6.58 -8.11 6.27
CA GLY A 41 6.82 -7.23 7.40
C GLY A 41 5.89 -6.01 7.48
N VAL A 42 4.84 -5.94 6.66
CA VAL A 42 3.86 -4.84 6.68
C VAL A 42 2.62 -5.27 7.47
N TYR A 43 2.82 -5.53 8.75
CA TYR A 43 1.79 -6.09 9.65
C TYR A 43 0.55 -5.20 9.77
N SER A 44 0.71 -3.87 9.71
CA SER A 44 -0.37 -2.89 9.78
C SER A 44 -1.37 -2.97 8.63
N HIS A 45 -0.99 -3.60 7.50
CA HIS A 45 -1.84 -3.84 6.33
C HIS A 45 -2.01 -5.35 6.03
N GLY A 46 -1.57 -6.18 6.95
CA GLY A 46 -1.76 -7.63 7.01
C GLY A 46 -2.64 -8.01 8.19
N LEU A 47 -2.13 -8.88 9.07
CA LEU A 47 -2.85 -9.39 10.25
C LEU A 47 -3.47 -8.28 11.10
N ASN A 48 -2.74 -7.22 11.40
CA ASN A 48 -3.23 -6.18 12.32
C ASN A 48 -4.44 -5.40 11.76
N ARG A 49 -4.61 -5.35 10.45
CA ARG A 49 -5.75 -4.70 9.80
C ARG A 49 -6.95 -5.63 9.59
N PHE A 50 -6.72 -6.93 9.61
CA PHE A 50 -7.73 -7.93 9.26
C PHE A 50 -9.01 -7.84 10.10
N PRO A 51 -8.98 -7.72 11.45
CA PRO A 51 -10.19 -7.55 12.26
C PRO A 51 -11.03 -6.34 11.88
N ARG A 52 -10.39 -5.22 11.52
CA ARG A 52 -11.11 -4.02 11.08
C ARG A 52 -11.81 -4.23 9.73
N VAL A 53 -11.20 -4.99 8.83
CA VAL A 53 -11.83 -5.34 7.54
C VAL A 53 -13.04 -6.24 7.76
N VAL A 54 -12.95 -7.20 8.68
CA VAL A 54 -14.10 -8.04 9.08
C VAL A 54 -15.23 -7.16 9.62
N SER A 55 -14.93 -6.17 10.46
CA SER A 55 -15.97 -5.26 10.97
C SER A 55 -16.65 -4.44 9.85
N TYR A 56 -15.95 -4.10 8.78
CA TYR A 56 -16.54 -3.41 7.62
C TYR A 56 -17.44 -4.35 6.79
N LEU A 57 -17.10 -5.63 6.70
CA LEU A 57 -17.97 -6.66 6.11
C LEU A 57 -19.27 -6.81 6.93
N GLU A 58 -19.14 -6.90 8.26
CA GLU A 58 -20.29 -7.01 9.18
C GLU A 58 -21.22 -5.79 9.13
N LYS A 59 -20.69 -4.59 8.91
CA LYS A 59 -21.46 -3.36 8.72
C LYS A 59 -22.08 -3.22 7.32
N GLY A 60 -21.73 -4.09 6.36
CA GLY A 60 -22.14 -3.97 4.96
C GLY A 60 -21.48 -2.83 4.19
N GLU A 61 -20.37 -2.29 4.66
CA GLU A 61 -19.58 -1.26 3.99
C GLU A 61 -18.71 -1.81 2.86
N ILE A 62 -18.41 -3.11 2.90
CA ILE A 62 -17.73 -3.86 1.85
C ILE A 62 -18.70 -4.94 1.37
N ASP A 63 -19.00 -4.92 0.08
CA ASP A 63 -19.69 -6.04 -0.58
C ASP A 63 -18.66 -7.09 -1.01
N PRO A 64 -18.67 -8.32 -0.41
CA PRO A 64 -17.71 -9.37 -0.73
C PRO A 64 -17.85 -9.93 -2.15
N LEU A 65 -19.01 -9.74 -2.80
CA LEU A 65 -19.31 -10.26 -4.13
C LEU A 65 -19.17 -9.19 -5.23
N ALA A 66 -19.16 -7.90 -4.87
CA ALA A 66 -19.03 -6.83 -5.85
C ALA A 66 -17.63 -6.83 -6.48
N ARG A 67 -17.62 -6.73 -7.80
CA ARG A 67 -16.41 -6.69 -8.62
C ARG A 67 -16.34 -5.39 -9.38
N ALA A 68 -15.13 -4.85 -9.49
CA ALA A 68 -14.91 -3.66 -10.28
C ALA A 68 -15.20 -3.92 -11.77
N GLU A 69 -15.84 -2.96 -12.39
CA GLU A 69 -16.25 -3.01 -13.80
C GLU A 69 -15.68 -1.84 -14.59
N CYS A 70 -15.28 -2.10 -15.84
CA CYS A 70 -14.86 -1.06 -16.77
C CYS A 70 -16.08 -0.28 -17.26
N ILE A 71 -16.17 0.99 -16.89
CA ILE A 71 -17.29 1.88 -17.28
C ILE A 71 -16.95 2.79 -18.48
N SER A 72 -15.66 2.94 -18.80
CA SER A 72 -15.22 3.73 -19.96
C SER A 72 -13.80 3.34 -20.37
N ARG A 73 -13.53 3.37 -21.68
CA ARG A 73 -12.21 3.08 -22.24
C ARG A 73 -11.85 4.07 -23.36
N MET A 74 -10.59 4.51 -23.35
CA MET A 74 -10.00 5.32 -24.40
C MET A 74 -8.54 4.88 -24.64
N GLY A 75 -8.30 4.19 -25.76
CA GLY A 75 -7.00 3.61 -26.06
C GLY A 75 -6.55 2.60 -24.98
N SER A 76 -5.42 2.85 -24.37
CA SER A 76 -4.83 2.07 -23.28
C SER A 76 -5.21 2.56 -21.87
N MET A 77 -6.22 3.42 -21.77
CA MET A 77 -6.72 3.94 -20.51
C MET A 77 -8.17 3.50 -20.28
N GLU A 78 -8.42 2.96 -19.08
CA GLU A 78 -9.74 2.51 -18.65
C GLU A 78 -10.14 3.20 -17.33
N ARG A 79 -11.43 3.53 -17.23
CA ARG A 79 -12.08 3.97 -15.99
C ARG A 79 -12.94 2.85 -15.47
N TRP A 80 -12.80 2.54 -14.19
CA TRP A 80 -13.51 1.45 -13.53
C TRP A 80 -14.29 1.96 -12.31
N ASP A 81 -15.45 1.35 -12.05
CA ASP A 81 -16.21 1.49 -10.80
C ASP A 81 -15.95 0.25 -9.93
N GLY A 82 -15.52 0.46 -8.70
CA GLY A 82 -15.23 -0.60 -7.74
C GLY A 82 -16.47 -1.12 -7.00
N HIS A 83 -17.64 -0.48 -7.14
CA HIS A 83 -18.92 -0.86 -6.52
C HIS A 83 -18.83 -1.09 -4.99
N ARG A 84 -17.92 -0.41 -4.29
CA ARG A 84 -17.60 -0.66 -2.86
C ARG A 84 -17.26 -2.11 -2.55
N GLY A 85 -16.77 -2.85 -3.54
CA GLY A 85 -16.33 -4.22 -3.39
C GLY A 85 -15.07 -4.33 -2.54
N PHE A 86 -14.54 -5.54 -2.44
CA PHE A 86 -13.34 -5.79 -1.64
C PHE A 86 -12.10 -5.17 -2.31
N GLY A 87 -11.59 -4.10 -1.68
CA GLY A 87 -10.54 -3.24 -2.22
C GLY A 87 -9.31 -3.99 -2.75
N PRO A 88 -8.73 -4.95 -2.00
CA PRO A 88 -7.56 -5.69 -2.46
C PRO A 88 -7.76 -6.45 -3.77
N LEU A 89 -8.85 -7.19 -3.92
CA LEU A 89 -9.12 -7.97 -5.14
C LEU A 89 -9.40 -7.08 -6.35
N ASN A 90 -10.16 -5.99 -6.15
CA ASN A 90 -10.42 -5.03 -7.23
C ASN A 90 -9.13 -4.33 -7.68
N ALA A 91 -8.26 -3.94 -6.75
CA ALA A 91 -6.97 -3.32 -7.06
C ALA A 91 -6.01 -4.30 -7.77
N GLN A 92 -6.01 -5.58 -7.38
CA GLN A 92 -5.25 -6.63 -8.07
C GLN A 92 -5.70 -6.77 -9.52
N ARG A 93 -7.01 -6.92 -9.77
CA ARG A 93 -7.59 -7.04 -11.11
C ARG A 93 -7.31 -5.78 -11.96
N ALA A 94 -7.39 -4.60 -11.35
CA ALA A 94 -7.08 -3.33 -12.03
C ALA A 94 -5.60 -3.26 -12.47
N MET A 95 -4.65 -3.67 -11.59
CA MET A 95 -3.23 -3.71 -11.97
C MET A 95 -2.94 -4.79 -13.01
N GLU A 96 -3.54 -5.97 -12.91
CA GLU A 96 -3.44 -7.02 -13.93
C GLU A 96 -3.93 -6.52 -15.29
N ARG A 97 -5.02 -5.77 -15.31
CA ARG A 97 -5.55 -5.17 -16.53
C ARG A 97 -4.62 -4.09 -17.08
N ALA A 98 -4.07 -3.22 -16.22
CA ALA A 98 -3.08 -2.22 -16.63
C ALA A 98 -1.84 -2.88 -17.27
N CYS A 99 -1.35 -3.99 -16.69
CA CYS A 99 -0.24 -4.76 -17.28
C CYS A 99 -0.61 -5.36 -18.64
N ALA A 100 -1.81 -5.92 -18.80
CA ALA A 100 -2.25 -6.45 -20.09
C ALA A 100 -2.31 -5.35 -21.16
N LEU A 101 -2.86 -4.18 -20.83
CA LEU A 101 -2.87 -3.02 -21.73
C LEU A 101 -1.44 -2.55 -22.07
N ALA A 102 -0.52 -2.58 -21.10
CA ALA A 102 0.88 -2.22 -21.32
C ALA A 102 1.59 -3.19 -22.26
N LYS A 103 1.33 -4.48 -22.15
CA LYS A 103 1.87 -5.49 -23.07
C LYS A 103 1.40 -5.27 -24.51
N GLU A 104 0.17 -4.81 -24.70
CA GLU A 104 -0.37 -4.50 -26.02
C GLU A 104 0.15 -3.16 -26.57
N ASN A 105 0.14 -2.10 -25.75
CA ASN A 105 0.26 -0.72 -26.20
C ASN A 105 1.52 0.01 -25.68
N GLY A 106 2.37 -0.65 -24.88
CA GLY A 106 3.54 -0.05 -24.20
C GLY A 106 3.18 0.57 -22.85
N VAL A 107 1.97 1.09 -22.68
CA VAL A 107 1.45 1.64 -21.42
C VAL A 107 0.00 1.24 -21.22
N GLY A 108 -0.37 0.97 -19.98
CA GLY A 108 -1.76 0.73 -19.58
C GLY A 108 -2.09 1.50 -18.31
N ILE A 109 -3.28 2.09 -18.27
CA ILE A 109 -3.78 2.87 -17.13
C ILE A 109 -5.18 2.38 -16.77
N VAL A 110 -5.39 2.06 -15.50
CA VAL A 110 -6.72 1.80 -14.94
C VAL A 110 -6.96 2.77 -13.77
N ALA A 111 -7.97 3.62 -13.93
CA ALA A 111 -8.43 4.55 -12.91
C ALA A 111 -9.66 3.97 -12.22
N LEU A 112 -9.50 3.49 -10.99
CA LEU A 112 -10.50 2.75 -10.22
C LEU A 112 -11.11 3.69 -9.18
N GLY A 113 -12.37 4.09 -9.38
CA GLY A 113 -13.16 4.88 -8.42
C GLY A 113 -14.08 4.01 -7.57
N ASN A 114 -14.68 4.59 -6.52
CA ASN A 114 -15.68 3.97 -5.66
C ASN A 114 -15.27 2.56 -5.16
N ASN A 115 -13.98 2.40 -4.85
CA ASN A 115 -13.44 1.16 -4.31
C ASN A 115 -13.24 1.29 -2.79
N ASN A 116 -12.89 0.22 -2.11
CA ASN A 116 -12.52 0.23 -0.72
C ASN A 116 -10.99 0.18 -0.55
N HIS A 117 -10.54 0.30 0.71
CA HIS A 117 -9.13 0.33 1.04
C HIS A 117 -8.40 -0.92 0.50
N TRP A 118 -7.35 -0.72 -0.29
CA TRP A 118 -6.60 -1.77 -0.99
C TRP A 118 -5.54 -2.48 -0.14
N MET A 119 -5.44 -2.17 1.15
CA MET A 119 -4.41 -2.60 2.10
C MET A 119 -3.05 -2.01 1.72
N ARG A 120 -2.08 -2.83 1.37
CA ARG A 120 -0.74 -2.40 1.02
C ARG A 120 -0.61 -2.10 -0.47
N GLY A 121 -0.30 -0.87 -0.83
CA GLY A 121 -0.11 -0.48 -2.24
C GLY A 121 1.06 -1.19 -2.92
N GLY A 122 2.14 -1.48 -2.17
CA GLY A 122 3.29 -2.23 -2.67
C GLY A 122 2.97 -3.62 -3.23
N THR A 123 1.86 -4.23 -2.82
CA THR A 123 1.37 -5.50 -3.40
C THR A 123 1.14 -5.37 -4.91
N TYR A 124 0.56 -4.27 -5.35
CA TYR A 124 0.20 -4.05 -6.75
C TYR A 124 1.39 -3.57 -7.58
N GLY A 125 2.28 -2.75 -6.98
CA GLY A 125 3.56 -2.42 -7.61
C GLY A 125 4.42 -3.67 -7.85
N TRP A 126 4.50 -4.55 -6.84
CA TRP A 126 5.21 -5.82 -6.95
C TRP A 126 4.60 -6.73 -8.01
N LEU A 127 3.26 -6.85 -8.04
CA LEU A 127 2.52 -7.60 -9.06
C LEU A 127 2.84 -7.11 -10.49
N ALA A 128 2.90 -5.79 -10.70
CA ALA A 128 3.29 -5.24 -11.99
C ALA A 128 4.71 -5.67 -12.38
N ALA A 129 5.64 -5.61 -11.41
CA ALA A 129 7.03 -6.03 -11.63
C ALA A 129 7.15 -7.52 -11.91
N GLU A 130 6.42 -8.40 -11.21
CA GLU A 130 6.34 -9.83 -11.51
C GLU A 130 5.84 -10.12 -12.94
N LYS A 131 4.96 -9.26 -13.47
CA LYS A 131 4.49 -9.31 -14.87
C LYS A 131 5.47 -8.65 -15.85
N GLY A 132 6.66 -8.24 -15.41
CA GLY A 132 7.70 -7.59 -16.22
C GLY A 132 7.33 -6.16 -16.65
N CYS A 133 6.48 -5.47 -15.89
CA CYS A 133 6.12 -4.08 -16.12
C CYS A 133 6.68 -3.17 -15.02
N ILE A 134 7.05 -1.95 -15.36
CA ILE A 134 7.19 -0.89 -14.37
C ILE A 134 5.80 -0.58 -13.84
N GLY A 135 5.63 -0.61 -12.52
CA GLY A 135 4.38 -0.30 -11.85
C GLY A 135 4.43 1.06 -11.17
N ILE A 136 3.43 1.91 -11.42
CA ILE A 136 3.23 3.17 -10.70
C ILE A 136 1.78 3.16 -10.24
N CYS A 137 1.56 3.19 -8.93
CA CYS A 137 0.19 3.23 -8.43
C CYS A 137 0.08 4.05 -7.15
N TRP A 138 -1.11 4.58 -6.90
CA TRP A 138 -1.42 5.30 -5.68
C TRP A 138 -2.90 5.23 -5.35
N SER A 139 -3.22 5.56 -4.10
CA SER A 139 -4.60 5.69 -3.61
C SER A 139 -4.76 7.01 -2.90
N ASN A 140 -5.94 7.62 -2.99
CA ASN A 140 -6.30 8.59 -1.98
C ASN A 140 -6.80 7.89 -0.70
N THR A 141 -7.00 8.66 0.37
CA THR A 141 -7.42 8.18 1.69
C THR A 141 -8.45 9.15 2.27
N ALA A 142 -9.01 8.84 3.44
CA ALA A 142 -9.68 9.85 4.25
C ALA A 142 -8.70 10.97 4.65
N PRO A 143 -9.20 12.20 4.95
CA PRO A 143 -8.35 13.30 5.38
C PRO A 143 -7.70 12.96 6.73
N ASN A 144 -6.39 12.76 6.73
CA ASN A 144 -5.63 12.31 7.88
C ASN A 144 -4.31 13.06 8.08
N MET A 145 -4.07 14.10 7.29
CA MET A 145 -2.86 14.91 7.35
C MET A 145 -3.18 16.38 7.07
N PRO A 146 -2.60 17.35 7.80
CA PRO A 146 -2.71 18.75 7.45
C PRO A 146 -1.89 19.07 6.19
N ALA A 147 -2.41 19.93 5.34
CA ALA A 147 -1.62 20.55 4.30
C ALA A 147 -0.50 21.41 4.92
N TRP A 148 0.60 21.59 4.22
CA TRP A 148 1.70 22.42 4.72
C TRP A 148 1.21 23.84 5.05
N GLY A 149 1.39 24.23 6.32
CA GLY A 149 0.92 25.51 6.86
C GLY A 149 -0.48 25.48 7.47
N ALA A 150 -1.21 24.35 7.39
CA ALA A 150 -2.52 24.18 8.02
C ALA A 150 -2.42 23.53 9.41
N LYS A 151 -3.50 23.67 10.19
CA LYS A 151 -3.66 22.99 11.50
C LYS A 151 -4.59 21.79 11.44
N ASP A 152 -5.56 21.79 10.56
CA ASP A 152 -6.56 20.76 10.40
C ASP A 152 -6.24 19.82 9.24
N CYS A 153 -6.64 18.56 9.37
CA CYS A 153 -6.44 17.55 8.35
C CYS A 153 -7.42 17.73 7.20
N ARG A 154 -6.91 18.09 6.03
CA ARG A 154 -7.69 18.28 4.80
C ARG A 154 -7.17 17.48 3.62
N ILE A 155 -5.98 16.91 3.74
CA ILE A 155 -5.39 16.05 2.72
C ILE A 155 -5.18 14.65 3.27
N GLY A 156 -5.11 13.66 2.39
CA GLY A 156 -4.75 12.30 2.74
C GLY A 156 -3.24 12.10 2.78
N ASN A 157 -2.77 11.03 3.38
CA ASN A 157 -1.38 10.60 3.27
C ASN A 157 -1.10 9.80 1.99
N ASN A 158 -2.03 9.72 1.09
CA ASN A 158 -2.09 9.24 -0.29
C ASN A 158 -0.82 8.45 -0.72
N PRO A 159 -0.72 7.15 -0.36
CA PRO A 159 0.51 6.37 -0.58
C PRO A 159 0.82 6.26 -2.08
N LEU A 160 2.10 6.50 -2.43
CA LEU A 160 2.63 6.36 -3.78
C LEU A 160 3.59 5.18 -3.85
N ILE A 161 3.42 4.37 -4.87
CA ILE A 161 4.21 3.17 -5.13
C ILE A 161 4.87 3.29 -6.50
N LEU A 162 6.18 3.00 -6.54
CA LEU A 162 6.97 2.86 -7.76
C LEU A 162 7.69 1.52 -7.71
N ALA A 163 7.56 0.71 -8.74
CA ALA A 163 8.19 -0.59 -8.84
C ALA A 163 8.85 -0.79 -10.21
N VAL A 164 10.05 -1.36 -10.22
CA VAL A 164 10.82 -1.67 -11.43
C VAL A 164 11.10 -3.18 -11.44
N PRO A 165 10.76 -3.87 -12.56
CA PRO A 165 10.97 -5.30 -12.69
C PRO A 165 12.46 -5.65 -12.82
N ARG A 166 12.84 -6.83 -12.31
CA ARG A 166 14.11 -7.50 -12.57
C ARG A 166 13.85 -8.98 -12.86
N SER A 167 14.61 -9.56 -13.77
CA SER A 167 14.40 -10.95 -14.19
C SER A 167 14.69 -11.97 -13.09
N ASP A 168 15.53 -11.62 -12.11
CA ASP A 168 15.84 -12.46 -10.94
C ASP A 168 14.77 -12.42 -9.83
N GLY A 169 13.67 -11.69 -10.04
CA GLY A 169 12.58 -11.55 -9.07
C GLY A 169 12.90 -10.64 -7.88
N GLN A 170 14.10 -10.06 -7.80
CA GLN A 170 14.46 -9.10 -6.76
C GLN A 170 14.10 -7.67 -7.18
N HIS A 171 12.82 -7.43 -7.43
CA HIS A 171 12.32 -6.16 -7.93
C HIS A 171 12.67 -4.98 -7.02
N VAL A 172 12.93 -3.82 -7.63
CA VAL A 172 13.19 -2.57 -6.90
C VAL A 172 11.87 -1.85 -6.68
N MET A 173 11.52 -1.56 -5.42
CA MET A 173 10.22 -0.96 -5.13
C MET A 173 10.28 -0.01 -3.93
N VAL A 174 9.68 1.16 -4.08
CA VAL A 174 9.28 2.04 -2.98
C VAL A 174 7.77 1.99 -2.80
N ASP A 175 7.34 1.89 -1.56
CA ASP A 175 5.94 1.98 -1.11
C ASP A 175 5.92 2.92 0.08
N CYS A 176 5.45 4.14 -0.12
CA CYS A 176 5.51 5.17 0.90
C CYS A 176 4.22 6.00 0.98
N ALA A 177 3.71 6.14 2.21
CA ALA A 177 2.76 7.21 2.51
C ALA A 177 3.45 8.57 2.35
N LEU A 178 2.68 9.61 2.00
CA LEU A 178 3.20 10.97 1.91
C LEU A 178 3.25 11.71 3.26
N SER A 179 3.00 11.00 4.36
CA SER A 179 3.38 11.43 5.72
C SER A 179 4.80 11.00 6.06
N GLN A 180 5.49 11.77 6.90
CA GLN A 180 6.88 11.50 7.33
C GLN A 180 7.04 10.10 7.94
N PHE A 181 6.04 9.66 8.69
CA PHE A 181 5.88 8.29 9.18
C PHE A 181 4.44 7.84 8.95
N SER A 182 4.26 6.55 8.67
CA SER A 182 2.92 5.98 8.64
C SER A 182 2.31 5.92 10.05
N TYR A 183 0.98 5.94 10.16
CA TYR A 183 0.30 5.80 11.45
C TYR A 183 0.68 4.49 12.17
N GLY A 184 0.83 3.39 11.43
CA GLY A 184 1.32 2.14 12.02
C GLY A 184 2.76 2.23 12.56
N LYS A 185 3.61 3.11 11.98
CA LYS A 185 4.95 3.37 12.53
C LYS A 185 4.88 4.23 13.79
N LEU A 186 3.99 5.23 13.83
CA LEU A 186 3.74 6.02 15.04
C LEU A 186 3.32 5.11 16.19
N GLU A 187 2.26 4.32 15.99
CA GLU A 187 1.73 3.36 16.97
C GLU A 187 2.79 2.38 17.47
N SER A 188 3.51 1.70 16.57
CA SER A 188 4.54 0.73 16.95
C SER A 188 5.69 1.36 17.72
N THR A 189 6.04 2.62 17.40
CA THR A 189 7.09 3.37 18.11
C THR A 189 6.62 3.78 19.51
N ARG A 190 5.36 4.22 19.63
CA ARG A 190 4.72 4.53 20.93
C ARG A 190 4.63 3.30 21.82
N LEU A 191 4.13 2.19 21.31
CA LEU A 191 4.01 0.93 22.08
C LEU A 191 5.37 0.40 22.54
N ALA A 192 6.43 0.67 21.77
CA ALA A 192 7.80 0.34 22.17
C ALA A 192 8.41 1.35 23.17
N GLY A 193 7.69 2.38 23.60
CA GLY A 193 8.18 3.43 24.51
C GLY A 193 9.34 4.26 23.92
N ARG A 194 9.40 4.39 22.59
CA ARG A 194 10.51 5.07 21.89
C ARG A 194 10.06 6.37 21.25
N GLN A 195 11.04 7.23 20.97
CA GLN A 195 10.86 8.44 20.16
C GLN A 195 11.14 8.14 18.69
N LEU A 196 10.59 8.97 17.79
CA LEU A 196 10.93 8.96 16.39
C LEU A 196 12.34 9.52 16.16
N PRO A 197 13.06 9.08 15.13
CA PRO A 197 14.42 9.55 14.86
C PRO A 197 14.49 11.01 14.38
N VAL A 198 13.39 11.54 13.86
CA VAL A 198 13.22 12.93 13.41
C VAL A 198 11.78 13.36 13.70
N PRO A 199 11.43 14.65 13.70
CA PRO A 199 10.06 15.09 13.87
C PRO A 199 9.12 14.44 12.85
N GLY A 200 8.03 13.81 13.35
CA GLY A 200 7.04 13.10 12.54
C GLY A 200 5.70 13.81 12.41
N GLY A 201 5.50 14.87 13.16
CA GLY A 201 4.28 15.65 13.23
C GLY A 201 4.39 16.83 14.18
N CYS A 202 3.25 17.43 14.49
CA CYS A 202 3.12 18.48 15.49
C CYS A 202 2.32 17.99 16.69
N ASP A 203 2.59 18.56 17.86
CA ASP A 203 1.74 18.45 19.04
C ASP A 203 0.48 19.33 18.93
N GLU A 204 -0.32 19.40 20.00
CA GLU A 204 -1.54 20.20 20.05
C GLU A 204 -1.26 21.70 19.93
N ASP A 205 -0.08 22.18 20.37
CA ASP A 205 0.37 23.57 20.27
C ASP A 205 0.93 23.92 18.90
N GLY A 206 1.12 22.91 18.02
CA GLY A 206 1.65 23.07 16.66
C GLY A 206 3.18 23.06 16.61
N GLN A 207 3.85 22.62 17.68
CA GLN A 207 5.30 22.46 17.70
C GLN A 207 5.71 21.12 17.10
N LEU A 208 6.77 21.11 16.31
CA LEU A 208 7.33 19.88 15.75
C LEU A 208 7.80 18.96 16.88
N THR A 209 7.41 17.68 16.81
CA THR A 209 7.73 16.72 17.85
C THR A 209 8.18 15.36 17.29
N THR A 210 9.03 14.67 18.06
CA THR A 210 9.42 13.26 17.85
C THR A 210 8.58 12.30 18.68
N ASP A 211 7.71 12.82 19.56
CA ASP A 211 6.84 11.99 20.39
C ASP A 211 5.64 11.46 19.58
N PRO A 212 5.58 10.13 19.30
CA PRO A 212 4.48 9.57 18.54
C PRO A 212 3.12 9.71 19.26
N ALA A 213 3.08 9.71 20.60
CA ALA A 213 1.84 9.87 21.36
C ALA A 213 1.26 11.28 21.18
N ALA A 214 2.10 12.32 21.23
CA ALA A 214 1.68 13.69 21.00
C ALA A 214 1.16 13.89 19.56
N ILE A 215 1.78 13.26 18.55
CA ILE A 215 1.35 13.30 17.16
C ILE A 215 -0.01 12.59 16.97
N GLU A 216 -0.16 11.40 17.55
CA GLU A 216 -1.45 10.67 17.50
C GLU A 216 -2.57 11.46 18.16
N LYS A 217 -2.30 12.10 19.31
CA LYS A 217 -3.26 12.94 20.03
C LYS A 217 -3.68 14.15 19.22
N SER A 218 -2.74 14.85 18.60
CA SER A 218 -3.02 16.03 17.77
C SER A 218 -3.66 15.69 16.41
N GLY A 219 -3.41 14.46 15.90
CA GLY A 219 -3.77 14.05 14.54
C GLY A 219 -2.96 14.75 13.44
N ARG A 220 -1.87 15.45 13.78
CA ARG A 220 -1.11 16.30 12.86
C ARG A 220 0.19 15.65 12.39
N ALA A 221 0.06 14.59 11.59
CA ALA A 221 1.21 13.99 10.93
C ALA A 221 1.85 14.98 9.96
N LEU A 222 3.20 15.00 9.90
CA LEU A 222 3.95 15.89 9.02
C LEU A 222 4.01 15.31 7.60
N PRO A 223 3.78 16.11 6.55
CA PRO A 223 4.05 15.67 5.17
C PRO A 223 5.54 15.37 4.95
N ILE A 224 5.85 14.30 4.23
CA ILE A 224 7.23 13.94 3.88
C ILE A 224 7.89 15.09 3.08
N GLY A 225 9.08 15.51 3.46
CA GLY A 225 9.76 16.65 2.82
C GLY A 225 8.95 17.95 2.91
N TYR A 226 8.11 18.10 3.93
CA TYR A 226 7.31 19.30 4.26
C TYR A 226 6.33 19.68 3.13
N TRP A 227 6.53 20.85 2.50
CA TRP A 227 5.67 21.33 1.42
C TRP A 227 5.67 20.43 0.18
N LYS A 228 6.76 19.67 -0.06
CA LYS A 228 6.86 18.75 -1.21
C LYS A 228 5.85 17.60 -1.10
N GLY A 229 5.82 16.91 0.05
CA GLY A 229 4.86 15.84 0.30
C GLY A 229 3.42 16.34 0.34
N SER A 230 3.19 17.53 0.91
CA SER A 230 1.89 18.19 0.87
C SER A 230 1.43 18.44 -0.57
N GLY A 231 2.31 19.01 -1.41
CA GLY A 231 2.01 19.25 -2.83
C GLY A 231 1.74 17.97 -3.60
N LEU A 232 2.57 16.92 -3.39
CA LEU A 232 2.35 15.61 -4.01
C LEU A 232 1.01 15.02 -3.60
N SER A 233 0.67 15.02 -2.31
CA SER A 233 -0.60 14.48 -1.83
C SER A 233 -1.80 15.16 -2.49
N ILE A 234 -1.80 16.48 -2.59
CA ILE A 234 -2.86 17.25 -3.25
C ILE A 234 -2.98 16.85 -4.72
N LEU A 235 -1.85 16.79 -5.45
CA LEU A 235 -1.86 16.46 -6.87
C LEU A 235 -2.28 15.01 -7.12
N LEU A 236 -1.87 14.05 -6.29
CA LEU A 236 -2.30 12.66 -6.42
C LEU A 236 -3.81 12.51 -6.22
N ASP A 237 -4.42 13.25 -5.27
CA ASP A 237 -5.87 13.25 -5.08
C ASP A 237 -6.60 13.87 -6.30
N LEU A 238 -6.13 15.02 -6.78
CA LEU A 238 -6.69 15.66 -7.97
C LEU A 238 -6.63 14.75 -9.20
N ILE A 239 -5.47 14.17 -9.49
CA ILE A 239 -5.28 13.28 -10.65
C ILE A 239 -6.18 12.04 -10.52
N ALA A 240 -6.21 11.42 -9.33
CA ALA A 240 -7.03 10.23 -9.09
C ALA A 240 -8.51 10.54 -9.33
N THR A 241 -9.03 11.61 -8.76
CA THR A 241 -10.43 12.02 -8.88
C THR A 241 -10.79 12.37 -10.32
N LEU A 242 -9.96 13.14 -11.02
CA LEU A 242 -10.20 13.53 -12.41
C LEU A 242 -10.22 12.33 -13.38
N LEU A 243 -9.29 11.39 -13.22
CA LEU A 243 -9.20 10.22 -14.08
C LEU A 243 -10.31 9.19 -13.82
N SER A 244 -10.60 8.92 -12.56
CA SER A 244 -11.59 7.90 -12.19
C SER A 244 -13.03 8.42 -12.19
N GLY A 245 -13.24 9.73 -11.97
CA GLY A 245 -14.56 10.28 -11.63
C GLY A 245 -15.05 9.86 -10.23
N GLY A 246 -14.16 9.28 -9.41
CA GLY A 246 -14.44 8.81 -8.05
C GLY A 246 -14.37 9.92 -7.00
N ASN A 247 -14.39 9.52 -5.73
CA ASN A 247 -14.40 10.43 -4.60
C ASN A 247 -13.00 11.02 -4.34
N ALA A 248 -12.95 12.32 -4.07
CA ALA A 248 -11.78 13.00 -3.55
C ALA A 248 -11.67 12.84 -2.02
N VAL A 249 -10.50 13.15 -1.47
CA VAL A 249 -10.20 13.05 -0.02
C VAL A 249 -11.29 13.71 0.84
N HIS A 250 -11.75 14.93 0.49
CA HIS A 250 -12.78 15.64 1.26
C HIS A 250 -14.13 14.91 1.27
N THR A 251 -14.52 14.28 0.15
CA THR A 251 -15.76 13.49 0.05
C THR A 251 -15.65 12.22 0.89
N ILE A 252 -14.51 11.51 0.81
CA ILE A 252 -14.25 10.32 1.63
C ILE A 252 -14.38 10.67 3.12
N GLY A 253 -13.89 11.83 3.53
CA GLY A 253 -13.99 12.31 4.90
C GLY A 253 -15.44 12.50 5.43
N THR A 254 -16.43 12.57 4.55
CA THR A 254 -17.85 12.71 4.94
C THR A 254 -18.53 11.39 5.27
N PHE A 255 -17.92 10.24 4.90
CA PHE A 255 -18.54 8.92 5.08
C PHE A 255 -18.43 8.36 6.50
N GLY A 256 -17.57 8.94 7.34
CA GLY A 256 -17.29 8.46 8.70
C GLY A 256 -16.29 7.30 8.73
N ASP A 257 -16.41 6.33 7.85
CA ASP A 257 -15.45 5.25 7.62
C ASP A 257 -14.68 5.46 6.30
N GLU A 258 -13.50 4.83 6.17
CA GLU A 258 -12.61 4.99 5.02
C GLU A 258 -13.04 4.05 3.87
N ILE A 259 -14.09 4.45 3.15
CA ILE A 259 -14.74 3.71 2.08
C ILE A 259 -14.88 4.55 0.81
N GLY A 260 -15.11 3.91 -0.33
CA GLY A 260 -15.31 4.59 -1.59
C GLY A 260 -14.06 5.31 -2.12
N LEU A 261 -12.88 4.78 -1.84
CA LEU A 261 -11.58 5.34 -2.22
C LEU A 261 -11.36 5.26 -3.73
N THR A 262 -10.35 6.01 -4.17
CA THR A 262 -9.91 6.05 -5.56
C THR A 262 -8.46 5.58 -5.66
N GLN A 263 -8.19 4.69 -6.63
CA GLN A 263 -6.86 4.17 -6.92
C GLN A 263 -6.51 4.35 -8.40
N ILE A 264 -5.25 4.61 -8.68
CA ILE A 264 -4.72 4.65 -10.03
C ILE A 264 -3.65 3.58 -10.19
N MET A 265 -3.78 2.79 -11.26
CA MET A 265 -2.84 1.76 -11.66
C MET A 265 -2.26 2.12 -13.02
N ILE A 266 -0.94 2.29 -13.08
CA ILE A 266 -0.20 2.51 -14.33
C ILE A 266 0.83 1.41 -14.46
N ALA A 267 0.84 0.74 -15.59
CA ALA A 267 1.87 -0.22 -15.98
C ALA A 267 2.54 0.24 -17.27
N ILE A 268 3.86 0.09 -17.34
CA ILE A 268 4.65 0.42 -18.53
C ILE A 268 5.49 -0.82 -18.86
N ASP A 269 5.44 -1.25 -20.11
CA ASP A 269 6.27 -2.36 -20.58
C ASP A 269 7.62 -1.85 -21.07
N PRO A 270 8.71 -2.01 -20.30
CA PRO A 270 10.04 -1.52 -20.68
C PRO A 270 10.62 -2.28 -21.88
N THR A 271 10.08 -3.47 -22.18
CA THR A 271 10.58 -4.28 -23.32
C THR A 271 10.15 -3.73 -24.68
N LYS A 272 9.31 -2.67 -24.71
CA LYS A 272 9.01 -1.93 -25.94
C LYS A 272 10.17 -1.04 -26.43
N PHE A 273 11.17 -0.78 -25.57
CA PHE A 273 12.31 0.08 -25.86
C PHE A 273 13.66 -0.65 -25.77
N GLY A 274 13.70 -1.86 -25.21
CA GLY A 274 14.90 -2.66 -25.05
C GLY A 274 14.58 -4.08 -24.63
N THR A 275 15.59 -4.94 -24.55
CA THR A 275 15.42 -6.32 -24.07
C THR A 275 15.43 -6.39 -22.54
N VAL A 276 15.01 -7.52 -21.98
CA VAL A 276 15.08 -7.77 -20.53
C VAL A 276 16.53 -7.72 -20.06
N GLU A 277 17.44 -8.28 -20.83
CA GLU A 277 18.88 -8.34 -20.52
C GLU A 277 19.50 -6.93 -20.49
N GLU A 278 19.15 -6.08 -21.44
CA GLU A 278 19.61 -4.68 -21.47
C GLU A 278 19.08 -3.90 -20.26
N ASN A 279 17.80 -4.08 -19.94
CA ASN A 279 17.18 -3.44 -18.78
C ASN A 279 17.84 -3.89 -17.47
N ASP A 280 18.05 -5.19 -17.29
CA ASP A 280 18.73 -5.73 -16.10
C ASP A 280 20.19 -5.25 -16.00
N ALA A 281 20.91 -5.16 -17.12
CA ALA A 281 22.27 -4.62 -17.12
C ALA A 281 22.32 -3.18 -16.59
N VAL A 282 21.40 -2.31 -17.05
CA VAL A 282 21.29 -0.93 -16.57
C VAL A 282 20.95 -0.88 -15.09
N ILE A 283 19.94 -1.65 -14.65
CA ILE A 283 19.51 -1.70 -13.25
C ILE A 283 20.67 -2.16 -12.36
N ASN A 284 21.38 -3.23 -12.75
CA ASN A 284 22.48 -3.79 -11.98
C ASN A 284 23.63 -2.78 -11.80
N VAL A 285 23.96 -2.00 -12.82
CA VAL A 285 24.97 -0.94 -12.71
C VAL A 285 24.54 0.13 -11.72
N ILE A 286 23.29 0.62 -11.82
CA ILE A 286 22.75 1.64 -10.90
C ILE A 286 22.77 1.13 -9.45
N LEU A 287 22.29 -0.09 -9.21
CA LEU A 287 22.24 -0.66 -7.86
C LEU A 287 23.65 -0.95 -7.30
N ALA A 288 24.61 -1.38 -8.14
CA ALA A 288 25.98 -1.58 -7.73
C ALA A 288 26.65 -0.27 -7.28
N GLU A 289 26.46 0.81 -8.04
CA GLU A 289 26.97 2.15 -7.69
C GLU A 289 26.37 2.65 -6.36
N ILE A 290 25.06 2.44 -6.13
CA ILE A 290 24.42 2.78 -4.86
C ILE A 290 25.03 1.97 -3.70
N LYS A 291 25.25 0.67 -3.90
CA LYS A 291 25.84 -0.23 -2.88
C LYS A 291 27.31 0.07 -2.61
N ALA A 292 28.04 0.64 -3.56
CA ALA A 292 29.42 1.07 -3.39
C ALA A 292 29.58 2.36 -2.57
N SER A 293 28.48 3.04 -2.24
CA SER A 293 28.51 4.26 -1.42
C SER A 293 29.08 3.98 -0.03
N THR A 294 29.90 4.89 0.46
CA THR A 294 30.41 4.81 1.84
C THR A 294 29.29 5.00 2.84
N PRO A 295 29.05 4.05 3.77
CA PRO A 295 28.04 4.20 4.80
C PRO A 295 28.28 5.44 5.66
N ALA A 296 27.21 6.16 5.99
CA ALA A 296 27.28 7.35 6.87
C ALA A 296 27.69 7.02 8.32
N ARG A 297 27.59 5.76 8.73
CA ARG A 297 28.00 5.25 10.03
C ARG A 297 28.85 4.00 9.82
N PRO A 298 29.85 3.71 10.70
CA PRO A 298 30.72 2.56 10.56
C PRO A 298 30.00 1.20 10.50
N ASP A 299 28.87 1.09 11.20
CA ASP A 299 27.98 -0.08 11.25
C ASP A 299 26.77 0.04 10.31
N GLY A 300 26.76 1.07 9.47
CA GLY A 300 25.67 1.36 8.53
C GLY A 300 25.71 0.46 7.29
N GLU A 301 24.55 0.32 6.65
CA GLU A 301 24.40 -0.36 5.38
C GLU A 301 23.63 0.52 4.40
N VAL A 302 24.15 0.69 3.19
CA VAL A 302 23.44 1.34 2.09
C VAL A 302 22.60 0.29 1.38
N ARG A 303 21.30 0.56 1.27
CA ARG A 303 20.31 -0.37 0.69
C ARG A 303 19.55 0.31 -0.45
N TRP A 304 19.19 -0.46 -1.44
CA TRP A 304 18.22 -0.04 -2.44
C TRP A 304 16.77 -0.34 -1.97
N PRO A 305 15.78 0.37 -2.52
CA PRO A 305 14.37 0.20 -2.11
C PRO A 305 13.84 -1.21 -2.42
N GLY A 306 13.33 -1.92 -1.41
CA GLY A 306 12.83 -3.30 -1.51
C GLY A 306 13.77 -4.36 -0.92
N GLU A 307 15.09 -4.12 -0.87
CA GLU A 307 16.08 -5.09 -0.37
C GLU A 307 15.78 -5.58 1.06
N GLY A 308 15.40 -4.67 1.94
CA GLY A 308 15.03 -5.04 3.31
C GLY A 308 13.78 -5.92 3.39
N MET A 309 12.82 -5.70 2.52
CA MET A 309 11.60 -6.50 2.42
C MET A 309 11.93 -7.95 2.02
N LEU A 310 12.80 -8.16 1.05
CA LEU A 310 13.20 -9.49 0.61
C LEU A 310 13.85 -10.30 1.75
N ARG A 311 14.69 -9.64 2.56
CA ARG A 311 15.28 -10.28 3.77
C ARG A 311 14.20 -10.65 4.79
N THR A 312 13.24 -9.77 5.03
CA THR A 312 12.12 -10.04 5.95
C THR A 312 11.24 -11.19 5.45
N ILE A 313 10.95 -11.26 4.15
CA ILE A 313 10.20 -12.38 3.55
C ILE A 313 10.93 -13.70 3.79
N LYS A 314 12.25 -13.74 3.54
CA LYS A 314 13.05 -14.95 3.75
C LYS A 314 13.01 -15.37 5.21
N GLU A 315 13.29 -14.47 6.14
CA GLU A 315 13.25 -14.75 7.58
C GLU A 315 11.87 -15.26 8.03
N ASN A 316 10.80 -14.57 7.62
CA ASN A 316 9.44 -14.93 8.04
C ASN A 316 8.95 -16.25 7.41
N ARG A 317 9.46 -16.65 6.25
CA ARG A 317 9.19 -17.98 5.69
C ARG A 317 9.86 -19.11 6.49
N GLU A 318 11.09 -18.87 6.93
CA GLU A 318 11.86 -19.86 7.67
C GLU A 318 11.38 -20.01 9.14
N LEU A 319 11.11 -18.88 9.79
CA LEU A 319 10.83 -18.84 11.23
C LEU A 319 9.34 -18.67 11.58
N GLY A 320 8.47 -18.47 10.58
CA GLY A 320 7.09 -18.03 10.77
C GLY A 320 6.97 -16.51 10.89
N VAL A 321 5.78 -15.99 10.62
CA VAL A 321 5.44 -14.57 10.69
C VAL A 321 5.24 -14.15 12.15
N PRO A 322 5.93 -13.11 12.68
CA PRO A 322 5.69 -12.63 14.03
C PRO A 322 4.30 -11.97 14.13
N VAL A 323 3.57 -12.28 15.19
CA VAL A 323 2.20 -11.82 15.39
C VAL A 323 2.02 -11.16 16.76
N VAL A 324 1.09 -10.20 16.82
CA VAL A 324 0.52 -9.72 18.08
C VAL A 324 -0.48 -10.79 18.53
N GLU A 325 -0.22 -11.41 19.68
CA GLU A 325 -0.94 -12.60 20.11
C GLU A 325 -2.45 -12.37 20.27
N GLU A 326 -2.82 -11.23 20.85
CA GLU A 326 -4.23 -10.85 21.06
C GLU A 326 -4.99 -10.70 19.72
N ILE A 327 -4.33 -10.15 18.71
CA ILE A 327 -4.91 -9.98 17.36
C ILE A 327 -5.07 -11.36 16.70
N TRP A 328 -4.03 -12.20 16.79
CA TRP A 328 -4.10 -13.55 16.21
C TRP A 328 -5.20 -14.38 16.86
N GLU A 329 -5.31 -14.35 18.19
CA GLU A 329 -6.37 -15.04 18.92
C GLU A 329 -7.77 -14.53 18.57
N SER A 330 -7.90 -13.23 18.29
CA SER A 330 -9.18 -12.68 17.81
C SER A 330 -9.57 -13.26 16.46
N VAL A 331 -8.61 -13.40 15.52
CA VAL A 331 -8.85 -14.02 14.20
C VAL A 331 -9.26 -15.49 14.33
N LEU A 332 -8.65 -16.24 15.25
CA LEU A 332 -9.02 -17.64 15.49
C LEU A 332 -10.46 -17.81 16.01
N LYS A 333 -10.99 -16.78 16.70
CA LYS A 333 -12.36 -16.76 17.25
C LYS A 333 -13.41 -16.26 16.27
N MET A 334 -13.05 -15.54 15.19
CA MET A 334 -13.95 -15.13 14.12
C MET A 334 -14.44 -16.35 13.32
#